data_7b66b4d4be3fa7e5e807df3aacc80788
#
_entry.id   7b66b4d4be3fa7e5e807df3aacc80788
#
_cell.length_a   1.000
_cell.length_b   1.000
_cell.length_c   1.000
_cell.angle_alpha   90.00
_cell.angle_beta   90.00
_cell.angle_gamma   90.00
#
_symmetry.space_group_name_H-M   'P 1'
#
loop_
_entity.id
_entity.type
_entity.pdbx_description
1 polymer ?
#
loop_
_entity_poly.entity_id
_entity_poly.type
_entity_poly.pdbx_seq_one_letter_code
_entity_poly.pdbx_strand_id
1 'polypeptide(L)'
;MKVVLFVFLAILSATAAPFDLKKGSRVVLVGNGLGSRMMQFGSFETLLHLQHPEKNLFIRNLCDEGNTPGFRPHSARSNPWAFPGAEKFHPPLSKAKDRWGSGHTGTGSMPTPDEWLTQLKPDIIIAFFGYNESFQGPAGLENFKAELQAWIKHTKSQIYNGTSAPKIALVSPTTFEHPDAAHKNKVSTNLILYTQGMDEVATAESVIFSNLSSEQDPFNLNSFPANQSKSLRKPL
;
A
#
# COMPACT_ATOMS: atom_id res chain seq x y z
N MET A 1 -5.06 -54.52 17.54
CA MET A 1 -4.41 -53.26 17.92
C MET A 1 -4.29 -52.39 16.70
N LYS A 2 -5.16 -51.34 16.54
CA LYS A 2 -5.10 -50.42 15.41
C LYS A 2 -4.29 -49.20 15.87
N VAL A 3 -3.12 -49.02 15.25
CA VAL A 3 -2.28 -47.81 15.48
C VAL A 3 -2.87 -46.69 14.65
N VAL A 4 -3.41 -45.67 15.32
CA VAL A 4 -3.86 -44.43 14.67
C VAL A 4 -2.65 -43.49 14.60
N LEU A 5 -2.13 -43.29 13.42
CA LEU A 5 -1.04 -42.36 13.13
C LEU A 5 -1.62 -40.93 13.05
N PHE A 6 -1.42 -40.13 14.09
CA PHE A 6 -1.72 -38.70 14.05
C PHE A 6 -0.62 -37.99 13.26
N VAL A 7 -0.95 -37.56 12.03
CA VAL A 7 -0.10 -36.65 11.27
C VAL A 7 -0.34 -35.24 11.79
N PHE A 8 0.59 -34.71 12.57
CA PHE A 8 0.62 -33.29 12.96
C PHE A 8 1.07 -32.50 11.73
N LEU A 9 0.11 -31.86 11.07
CA LEU A 9 0.40 -30.87 10.02
C LEU A 9 0.83 -29.56 10.72
N ALA A 10 2.13 -29.37 10.90
CA ALA A 10 2.67 -28.09 11.37
C ALA A 10 2.42 -27.01 10.30
N ILE A 11 1.45 -26.15 10.52
CA ILE A 11 1.25 -24.95 9.71
C ILE A 11 2.41 -24.01 10.08
N LEU A 12 3.49 -24.03 9.29
CA LEU A 12 4.51 -22.97 9.34
C LEU A 12 3.85 -21.68 8.83
N SER A 13 3.45 -20.82 9.77
CA SER A 13 3.15 -19.43 9.44
C SER A 13 4.44 -18.78 8.97
N ALA A 14 4.60 -18.62 7.66
CA ALA A 14 5.71 -17.88 7.09
C ALA A 14 5.50 -16.40 7.40
N THR A 15 6.09 -15.93 8.51
CA THR A 15 6.19 -14.50 8.78
C THR A 15 7.09 -13.88 7.72
N ALA A 16 6.59 -12.87 7.01
CA ALA A 16 7.39 -12.13 6.04
C ALA A 16 8.62 -11.54 6.76
N ALA A 17 9.81 -11.80 6.20
CA ALA A 17 11.04 -11.29 6.77
C ALA A 17 11.06 -9.74 6.70
N PRO A 18 11.54 -9.06 7.74
CA PRO A 18 11.65 -7.60 7.73
C PRO A 18 12.49 -7.11 6.55
N PHE A 19 12.30 -5.86 6.13
CA PHE A 19 13.09 -5.27 5.05
C PHE A 19 14.57 -5.21 5.43
N ASP A 20 15.39 -5.88 4.64
CA ASP A 20 16.84 -5.70 4.67
C ASP A 20 17.20 -4.51 3.77
N LEU A 21 17.31 -3.31 4.36
CA LEU A 21 17.73 -2.09 3.68
C LEU A 21 19.23 -2.17 3.39
N LYS A 22 19.57 -2.27 2.12
CA LYS A 22 20.96 -2.22 1.65
C LYS A 22 21.37 -0.78 1.31
N LYS A 23 22.68 -0.54 1.23
CA LYS A 23 23.18 0.75 0.74
C LYS A 23 22.70 0.99 -0.69
N GLY A 24 22.08 2.16 -0.90
CA GLY A 24 21.50 2.56 -2.17
C GLY A 24 20.13 1.94 -2.48
N SER A 25 19.48 1.26 -1.50
CA SER A 25 18.14 0.70 -1.71
C SER A 25 17.16 1.77 -2.20
N ARG A 26 16.37 1.39 -3.19
CA ARG A 26 15.37 2.24 -3.85
C ARG A 26 13.99 1.87 -3.32
N VAL A 27 13.42 2.78 -2.55
CA VAL A 27 12.11 2.64 -1.92
C VAL A 27 11.10 3.48 -2.70
N VAL A 28 10.05 2.85 -3.21
CA VAL A 28 8.98 3.54 -3.93
C VAL A 28 7.68 3.38 -3.18
N LEU A 29 7.03 4.49 -2.88
CA LEU A 29 5.70 4.54 -2.28
C LEU A 29 4.66 4.55 -3.39
N VAL A 30 3.64 3.73 -3.29
CA VAL A 30 2.51 3.68 -4.23
C VAL A 30 1.20 3.64 -3.48
N GLY A 31 0.11 4.09 -4.09
CA GLY A 31 -1.21 4.02 -3.47
C GLY A 31 -1.94 5.34 -3.39
N ASN A 32 -2.81 5.46 -2.41
CA ASN A 32 -3.71 6.60 -2.22
C ASN A 32 -3.56 7.26 -0.84
N GLY A 33 -4.58 7.96 -0.41
CA GLY A 33 -4.83 8.47 0.95
C GLY A 33 -3.58 8.93 1.71
N LEU A 34 -3.16 8.11 2.68
CA LEU A 34 -2.04 8.44 3.55
C LEU A 34 -0.73 8.66 2.77
N GLY A 35 -0.43 7.79 1.81
CA GLY A 35 0.78 7.91 1.00
C GLY A 35 0.84 9.22 0.21
N SER A 36 -0.29 9.66 -0.35
CA SER A 36 -0.39 10.96 -1.03
C SER A 36 -0.11 12.12 -0.07
N ARG A 37 -0.67 12.08 1.14
CA ARG A 37 -0.45 13.12 2.14
C ARG A 37 0.99 13.19 2.64
N MET A 38 1.71 12.08 2.67
CA MET A 38 3.12 12.06 3.06
C MET A 38 4.02 12.90 2.14
N MET A 39 3.58 13.23 0.91
CA MET A 39 4.32 14.18 0.05
C MET A 39 4.32 15.61 0.59
N GLN A 40 3.35 15.97 1.41
CA GLN A 40 3.23 17.30 2.00
C GLN A 40 4.06 17.46 3.29
N PHE A 41 4.39 16.34 3.92
CA PHE A 41 5.08 16.28 5.20
C PHE A 41 6.26 15.31 5.08
N GLY A 42 7.45 15.79 4.86
CA GLY A 42 8.66 14.99 4.67
C GLY A 42 9.10 14.15 5.88
N SER A 43 8.27 14.01 6.92
CA SER A 43 8.63 13.36 8.19
C SER A 43 9.03 11.91 8.02
N PHE A 44 8.30 11.13 7.22
CA PHE A 44 8.63 9.72 6.99
C PHE A 44 9.99 9.54 6.33
N GLU A 45 10.24 10.27 5.24
CA GLU A 45 11.50 10.23 4.52
C GLU A 45 12.66 10.70 5.41
N THR A 46 12.45 11.81 6.13
CA THR A 46 13.44 12.34 7.08
C THR A 46 13.79 11.32 8.17
N LEU A 47 12.78 10.70 8.80
CA LEU A 47 13.02 9.70 9.85
C LEU A 47 13.74 8.47 9.30
N LEU A 48 13.37 8.01 8.11
CA LEU A 48 14.01 6.87 7.49
C LEU A 48 15.50 7.15 7.18
N HIS A 49 15.84 8.33 6.70
CA HIS A 49 17.23 8.75 6.49
C HIS A 49 18.00 8.94 7.80
N LEU A 50 17.35 9.48 8.84
CA LEU A 50 17.97 9.64 10.15
C LEU A 50 18.25 8.31 10.85
N GLN A 51 17.39 7.31 10.66
CA GLN A 51 17.57 5.97 11.22
C GLN A 51 18.61 5.15 10.45
N HIS A 52 18.85 5.47 9.18
CA HIS A 52 19.73 4.71 8.30
C HIS A 52 20.65 5.63 7.47
N PRO A 53 21.43 6.52 8.12
CA PRO A 53 22.21 7.55 7.41
C PRO A 53 23.27 6.94 6.48
N GLU A 54 23.80 5.77 6.84
CA GLU A 54 24.84 5.07 6.07
C GLU A 54 24.29 4.36 4.82
N LYS A 55 22.97 4.21 4.72
CA LYS A 55 22.32 3.45 3.64
C LYS A 55 22.16 4.25 2.35
N ASN A 56 22.22 5.59 2.39
CA ASN A 56 22.03 6.44 1.20
C ASN A 56 20.79 6.01 0.39
N LEU A 57 19.64 5.92 1.05
CA LEU A 57 18.40 5.46 0.45
C LEU A 57 17.92 6.42 -0.64
N PHE A 58 17.29 5.87 -1.67
CA PHE A 58 16.59 6.63 -2.68
C PHE A 58 15.09 6.42 -2.51
N ILE A 59 14.34 7.48 -2.20
CA ILE A 59 12.92 7.40 -1.92
C ILE A 59 12.15 8.18 -2.98
N ARG A 60 11.07 7.59 -3.52
CA ARG A 60 10.13 8.26 -4.43
C ARG A 60 8.70 7.92 -4.06
N ASN A 61 7.86 8.92 -4.10
CA ASN A 61 6.44 8.80 -3.81
C ASN A 61 5.64 8.95 -5.11
N LEU A 62 4.89 7.91 -5.47
CA LEU A 62 3.98 7.83 -6.62
C LEU A 62 2.51 7.73 -6.18
N CYS A 63 2.22 8.02 -4.91
CA CYS A 63 0.85 7.99 -4.41
C CYS A 63 0.06 9.17 -4.96
N ASP A 64 -1.24 8.95 -5.20
CA ASP A 64 -2.20 9.99 -5.56
C ASP A 64 -3.57 9.59 -5.00
N GLU A 65 -4.37 10.57 -4.59
CA GLU A 65 -5.66 10.33 -3.93
C GLU A 65 -6.65 9.51 -4.78
N GLY A 66 -6.53 9.57 -6.12
CA GLY A 66 -7.37 8.80 -7.05
C GLY A 66 -6.94 7.35 -7.30
N ASN A 67 -5.80 6.93 -6.77
CA ASN A 67 -5.24 5.63 -7.07
C ASN A 67 -5.98 4.47 -6.39
N THR A 68 -6.04 3.33 -7.09
CA THR A 68 -6.35 1.99 -6.55
C THR A 68 -5.21 1.02 -6.90
N PRO A 69 -5.23 -0.24 -6.45
CA PRO A 69 -4.20 -1.20 -6.85
C PRO A 69 -4.02 -1.32 -8.36
N GLY A 70 -5.12 -1.36 -9.13
CA GLY A 70 -5.09 -1.54 -10.58
C GLY A 70 -5.21 -0.27 -11.42
N PHE A 71 -5.68 0.84 -10.84
CA PHE A 71 -6.01 2.05 -11.59
C PHE A 71 -5.31 3.28 -11.01
N ARG A 72 -4.53 3.98 -11.85
CA ARG A 72 -3.73 5.15 -11.49
C ARG A 72 -3.91 6.28 -12.48
N PRO A 73 -5.04 6.99 -12.37
CA PRO A 73 -5.39 8.06 -13.32
C PRO A 73 -4.44 9.25 -13.17
N HIS A 74 -4.15 9.89 -14.29
CA HIS A 74 -3.45 11.16 -14.34
C HIS A 74 -3.78 11.85 -15.66
N SER A 75 -3.96 13.16 -15.66
CA SER A 75 -4.33 13.94 -16.86
C SER A 75 -3.37 13.81 -18.02
N ALA A 76 -2.08 13.55 -17.73
CA ALA A 76 -1.05 13.34 -18.74
C ALA A 76 -0.80 11.85 -19.05
N ARG A 77 -1.61 10.91 -18.56
CA ARG A 77 -1.43 9.46 -18.76
C ARG A 77 -2.56 8.89 -19.58
N SER A 78 -2.24 8.36 -20.77
CA SER A 78 -3.21 7.71 -21.65
C SER A 78 -3.56 6.27 -21.21
N ASN A 79 -2.66 5.57 -20.55
CA ASN A 79 -2.91 4.24 -20.00
C ASN A 79 -2.72 4.21 -18.49
N PRO A 80 -3.82 4.26 -17.71
CA PRO A 80 -3.78 4.34 -16.25
C PRO A 80 -3.67 2.99 -15.54
N TRP A 81 -3.73 1.87 -16.27
CA TRP A 81 -3.77 0.54 -15.69
C TRP A 81 -2.41 0.13 -15.12
N ALA A 82 -2.39 -0.32 -13.87
CA ALA A 82 -1.17 -0.66 -13.16
C ALA A 82 -0.60 -2.03 -13.52
N PHE A 83 -1.40 -2.85 -14.19
CA PHE A 83 -0.99 -4.16 -14.71
C PHE A 83 -1.95 -4.61 -15.82
N PRO A 84 -1.55 -5.55 -16.69
CA PRO A 84 -2.41 -6.09 -17.74
C PRO A 84 -3.67 -6.76 -17.17
N GLY A 85 -4.85 -6.38 -17.67
CA GLY A 85 -6.13 -6.91 -17.22
C GLY A 85 -6.70 -6.23 -15.96
N ALA A 86 -6.11 -5.13 -15.49
CA ALA A 86 -6.59 -4.39 -14.33
C ALA A 86 -7.98 -3.76 -14.56
N GLU A 87 -8.31 -3.45 -15.80
CA GLU A 87 -9.61 -2.87 -16.21
C GLU A 87 -10.80 -3.71 -15.80
N LYS A 88 -10.66 -5.02 -15.65
CA LYS A 88 -11.74 -5.92 -15.25
C LYS A 88 -12.28 -5.68 -13.84
N PHE A 89 -11.47 -5.06 -12.97
CA PHE A 89 -11.87 -4.75 -11.59
C PHE A 89 -12.66 -3.44 -11.47
N HIS A 90 -12.75 -2.70 -12.56
CA HIS A 90 -13.40 -1.40 -12.60
C HIS A 90 -14.62 -1.43 -13.53
N PRO A 91 -15.67 -0.64 -13.24
CA PRO A 91 -16.80 -0.50 -14.17
C PRO A 91 -16.29 0.05 -15.51
N PRO A 92 -16.94 -0.28 -16.62
CA PRO A 92 -16.60 0.26 -17.93
C PRO A 92 -16.48 1.79 -17.88
N LEU A 93 -15.42 2.33 -18.46
CA LEU A 93 -15.12 3.76 -18.48
C LEU A 93 -16.29 4.62 -18.97
N SER A 94 -17.13 4.07 -19.87
CA SER A 94 -18.34 4.73 -20.38
C SER A 94 -19.44 4.94 -19.34
N LYS A 95 -19.42 4.20 -18.21
CA LYS A 95 -20.40 4.31 -17.12
C LYS A 95 -19.91 5.11 -15.92
N ALA A 96 -18.60 5.25 -15.79
CA ALA A 96 -18.00 6.09 -14.79
C ALA A 96 -18.01 7.52 -15.31
N LYS A 97 -19.13 8.22 -15.19
CA LYS A 97 -19.14 9.69 -15.16
C LYS A 97 -18.42 10.07 -13.88
N ASP A 98 -17.15 10.14 -14.04
CA ASP A 98 -16.22 10.21 -12.95
C ASP A 98 -16.17 11.59 -12.35
N ARG A 99 -15.64 11.61 -11.15
CA ARG A 99 -15.23 12.76 -10.38
C ARG A 99 -14.32 13.72 -11.18
N TRP A 100 -13.81 13.32 -12.33
CA TRP A 100 -12.85 14.03 -13.19
C TRP A 100 -13.43 14.52 -14.52
N GLY A 101 -14.74 14.28 -14.78
CA GLY A 101 -15.53 14.99 -15.81
C GLY A 101 -15.33 14.57 -17.25
N SER A 102 -14.37 13.76 -17.63
CA SER A 102 -14.15 13.41 -19.03
C SER A 102 -13.26 12.19 -19.24
N GLY A 103 -13.79 11.00 -19.08
CA GLY A 103 -13.05 9.77 -19.41
C GLY A 103 -11.69 9.68 -18.68
N HIS A 104 -11.44 8.56 -18.05
CA HIS A 104 -10.36 8.35 -17.11
C HIS A 104 -8.95 8.32 -17.70
N THR A 105 -8.84 8.54 -19.00
CA THR A 105 -7.56 8.54 -19.68
C THR A 105 -7.19 9.97 -20.04
N GLY A 106 -6.04 10.40 -19.55
CA GLY A 106 -5.39 11.60 -20.05
C GLY A 106 -4.95 11.41 -21.50
N THR A 107 -4.57 12.50 -22.14
CA THR A 107 -4.11 12.53 -23.53
C THR A 107 -2.59 12.65 -23.69
N GLY A 108 -1.86 12.67 -22.56
CA GLY A 108 -0.41 12.87 -22.54
C GLY A 108 0.40 11.58 -22.70
N SER A 109 1.71 11.75 -22.73
CA SER A 109 2.71 10.68 -22.89
C SER A 109 3.34 10.23 -21.57
N MET A 110 2.72 10.53 -20.44
CA MET A 110 3.20 10.07 -19.13
C MET A 110 3.26 8.54 -19.10
N PRO A 111 4.36 7.95 -18.64
CA PRO A 111 4.51 6.50 -18.58
C PRO A 111 3.37 5.82 -17.84
N THR A 112 3.05 4.60 -18.24
CA THR A 112 2.17 3.72 -17.46
C THR A 112 2.72 3.54 -16.05
N PRO A 113 1.90 3.14 -15.07
CA PRO A 113 2.40 2.88 -13.73
C PRO A 113 3.55 1.87 -13.68
N ASP A 114 3.50 0.85 -14.53
CA ASP A 114 4.52 -0.21 -14.62
C ASP A 114 5.82 0.29 -15.28
N GLU A 115 5.72 1.05 -16.35
CA GLU A 115 6.88 1.70 -16.99
C GLU A 115 7.56 2.68 -16.04
N TRP A 116 6.78 3.39 -15.20
CA TRP A 116 7.36 4.29 -14.21
C TRP A 116 8.14 3.53 -13.14
N LEU A 117 7.61 2.39 -12.65
CA LEU A 117 8.36 1.51 -11.75
C LEU A 117 9.65 0.98 -12.41
N THR A 118 9.60 0.63 -13.69
CA THR A 118 10.79 0.23 -14.47
C THR A 118 11.86 1.33 -14.52
N GLN A 119 11.46 2.59 -14.65
CA GLN A 119 12.38 3.73 -14.62
C GLN A 119 12.97 3.98 -13.24
N LEU A 120 12.17 3.79 -12.18
CA LEU A 120 12.57 4.02 -10.79
C LEU A 120 13.37 2.85 -10.20
N LYS A 121 13.26 1.65 -10.77
CA LYS A 121 14.01 0.45 -10.36
C LYS A 121 13.89 0.13 -8.87
N PRO A 122 12.67 0.01 -8.29
CA PRO A 122 12.49 -0.23 -6.88
C PRO A 122 13.04 -1.58 -6.43
N ASP A 123 13.73 -1.59 -5.29
CA ASP A 123 14.04 -2.78 -4.51
C ASP A 123 12.91 -3.08 -3.53
N ILE A 124 12.20 -2.03 -3.09
CA ILE A 124 11.13 -2.09 -2.11
C ILE A 124 9.98 -1.21 -2.58
N ILE A 125 8.77 -1.75 -2.52
CA ILE A 125 7.53 -1.01 -2.76
C ILE A 125 6.70 -1.03 -1.48
N ILE A 126 6.33 0.16 -0.99
CA ILE A 126 5.42 0.34 0.14
C ILE A 126 4.09 0.84 -0.42
N ALA A 127 3.01 0.10 -0.18
CA ALA A 127 1.73 0.33 -0.82
C ALA A 127 0.65 0.74 0.19
N PHE A 128 -0.01 1.85 -0.08
CA PHE A 128 -1.05 2.46 0.74
C PHE A 128 -2.39 2.37 0.01
N PHE A 129 -3.16 1.30 0.25
CA PHE A 129 -4.48 1.06 -0.34
C PHE A 129 -5.54 0.85 0.75
N GLY A 130 -6.77 0.60 0.36
CA GLY A 130 -7.87 0.28 1.26
C GLY A 130 -8.70 1.48 1.71
N TYR A 131 -8.17 2.70 1.69
CA TYR A 131 -8.93 3.89 2.08
C TYR A 131 -10.01 4.25 1.05
N ASN A 132 -9.62 4.51 -0.20
CA ASN A 132 -10.57 4.85 -1.27
C ASN A 132 -11.56 3.73 -1.53
N GLU A 133 -11.06 2.51 -1.54
CA GLU A 133 -11.82 1.31 -1.83
C GLU A 133 -12.89 1.04 -0.76
N SER A 134 -12.62 1.41 0.50
CA SER A 134 -13.55 1.23 1.62
C SER A 134 -14.87 2.00 1.46
N PHE A 135 -14.91 3.05 0.65
CA PHE A 135 -16.14 3.79 0.37
C PHE A 135 -17.17 2.97 -0.43
N GLN A 136 -16.76 1.87 -1.04
CA GLN A 136 -17.68 0.91 -1.66
C GLN A 136 -18.42 0.03 -0.63
N GLY A 137 -18.01 0.10 0.64
CA GLY A 137 -18.62 -0.68 1.71
C GLY A 137 -18.38 -2.19 1.56
N PRO A 138 -19.13 -3.03 2.31
CA PRO A 138 -18.93 -4.48 2.28
C PRO A 138 -19.07 -5.12 0.90
N ALA A 139 -19.90 -4.55 0.03
CA ALA A 139 -20.11 -5.08 -1.32
C ALA A 139 -18.89 -4.97 -2.24
N GLY A 140 -17.98 -4.02 -1.98
CA GLY A 140 -16.76 -3.82 -2.77
C GLY A 140 -15.57 -4.66 -2.29
N LEU A 141 -15.66 -5.28 -1.11
CA LEU A 141 -14.52 -5.93 -0.47
C LEU A 141 -13.88 -7.03 -1.29
N GLU A 142 -14.66 -7.96 -1.82
CA GLU A 142 -14.13 -9.09 -2.58
C GLU A 142 -13.47 -8.66 -3.90
N ASN A 143 -14.05 -7.65 -4.57
CA ASN A 143 -13.42 -7.06 -5.74
C ASN A 143 -12.08 -6.39 -5.40
N PHE A 144 -12.02 -5.64 -4.30
CA PHE A 144 -10.80 -5.01 -3.81
C PHE A 144 -9.71 -6.05 -3.47
N LYS A 145 -10.06 -7.12 -2.75
CA LYS A 145 -9.12 -8.20 -2.42
C LYS A 145 -8.56 -8.85 -3.69
N ALA A 146 -9.42 -9.12 -4.67
CA ALA A 146 -9.01 -9.72 -5.93
C ALA A 146 -8.10 -8.77 -6.76
N GLU A 147 -8.41 -7.47 -6.80
CA GLU A 147 -7.58 -6.46 -7.46
C GLU A 147 -6.21 -6.33 -6.78
N LEU A 148 -6.19 -6.23 -5.45
CA LEU A 148 -4.96 -6.13 -4.66
C LEU A 148 -4.07 -7.37 -4.85
N GLN A 149 -4.67 -8.56 -4.80
CA GLN A 149 -3.95 -9.81 -5.02
C GLN A 149 -3.35 -9.88 -6.43
N ALA A 150 -4.12 -9.49 -7.45
CA ALA A 150 -3.64 -9.47 -8.83
C ALA A 150 -2.47 -8.49 -9.00
N TRP A 151 -2.56 -7.31 -8.40
CA TRP A 151 -1.48 -6.33 -8.40
C TRP A 151 -0.22 -6.86 -7.72
N ILE A 152 -0.33 -7.52 -6.55
CA ILE A 152 0.82 -8.11 -5.84
C ILE A 152 1.47 -9.19 -6.72
N LYS A 153 0.69 -10.10 -7.29
CA LYS A 153 1.21 -11.17 -8.17
C LYS A 153 1.94 -10.61 -9.38
N HIS A 154 1.35 -9.61 -10.05
CA HIS A 154 2.01 -8.93 -11.16
C HIS A 154 3.33 -8.29 -10.71
N THR A 155 3.31 -7.50 -9.64
CA THR A 155 4.49 -6.78 -9.13
C THR A 155 5.61 -7.74 -8.73
N LYS A 156 5.28 -8.88 -8.08
CA LYS A 156 6.25 -9.93 -7.72
C LYS A 156 6.83 -10.66 -8.94
N SER A 157 6.16 -10.64 -10.07
CA SER A 157 6.68 -11.23 -11.32
C SER A 157 7.63 -10.31 -12.08
N GLN A 158 7.73 -9.03 -11.70
CA GLN A 158 8.58 -8.05 -12.36
C GLN A 158 9.99 -8.01 -11.76
N ILE A 159 10.97 -7.63 -12.60
CA ILE A 159 12.36 -7.39 -12.19
C ILE A 159 12.72 -5.94 -12.55
N TYR A 160 12.05 -4.98 -11.92
CA TYR A 160 12.20 -3.55 -12.24
C TYR A 160 13.63 -3.03 -12.08
N ASN A 161 14.39 -3.53 -11.08
CA ASN A 161 15.78 -3.15 -10.83
C ASN A 161 16.80 -3.93 -11.69
N GLY A 162 16.34 -4.86 -12.52
CA GLY A 162 17.18 -5.70 -13.37
C GLY A 162 17.86 -6.88 -12.66
N THR A 163 17.60 -7.09 -11.35
CA THR A 163 18.26 -8.15 -10.56
C THR A 163 17.31 -9.05 -9.79
N SER A 164 16.24 -8.50 -9.25
CA SER A 164 15.30 -9.25 -8.40
C SER A 164 13.90 -8.64 -8.43
N ALA A 165 12.91 -9.43 -8.06
CA ALA A 165 11.58 -8.91 -7.78
C ALA A 165 11.61 -7.96 -6.57
N PRO A 166 10.79 -6.88 -6.56
CA PRO A 166 10.73 -5.97 -5.44
C PRO A 166 10.11 -6.65 -4.21
N LYS A 167 10.59 -6.29 -3.02
CA LYS A 167 9.90 -6.60 -1.77
C LYS A 167 8.70 -5.67 -1.61
N ILE A 168 7.56 -6.21 -1.17
CA ILE A 168 6.31 -5.45 -1.03
C ILE A 168 5.91 -5.39 0.44
N ALA A 169 5.55 -4.20 0.91
CA ALA A 169 4.79 -3.99 2.14
C ALA A 169 3.47 -3.32 1.83
N LEU A 170 2.41 -3.83 2.42
CA LEU A 170 1.11 -3.18 2.47
C LEU A 170 0.99 -2.41 3.79
N VAL A 171 0.48 -1.21 3.72
CA VAL A 171 0.20 -0.36 4.90
C VAL A 171 -1.28 -0.05 4.92
N SER A 172 -1.93 -0.37 6.03
CA SER A 172 -3.36 -0.14 6.20
C SER A 172 -3.71 1.35 6.19
N PRO A 173 -4.98 1.70 5.93
CA PRO A 173 -5.49 3.03 6.26
C PRO A 173 -5.33 3.35 7.74
N THR A 174 -5.24 4.63 8.07
CA THR A 174 -5.34 5.13 9.44
C THR A 174 -6.79 5.23 9.90
N THR A 175 -7.02 5.47 11.17
CA THR A 175 -8.34 5.79 11.72
C THR A 175 -8.93 7.03 11.05
N PHE A 176 -10.25 7.05 10.93
CA PHE A 176 -11.00 8.17 10.36
C PHE A 176 -11.61 9.03 11.49
N GLU A 177 -11.31 10.32 11.45
CA GLU A 177 -11.86 11.30 12.39
C GLU A 177 -12.86 12.22 11.67
N HIS A 178 -14.05 12.37 12.28
CA HIS A 178 -15.10 13.23 11.77
C HIS A 178 -15.97 13.73 12.93
N PRO A 179 -16.44 14.98 12.92
CA PRO A 179 -17.29 15.53 14.00
C PRO A 179 -18.67 14.84 14.08
N ASP A 180 -19.23 14.37 12.97
CA ASP A 180 -20.44 13.56 12.96
C ASP A 180 -20.10 12.11 13.33
N ALA A 181 -20.58 11.65 14.49
CA ALA A 181 -20.31 10.33 15.02
C ALA A 181 -20.89 9.20 14.15
N ALA A 182 -22.05 9.39 13.54
CA ALA A 182 -22.69 8.36 12.68
C ALA A 182 -21.86 8.17 11.41
N HIS A 183 -21.41 9.26 10.80
CA HIS A 183 -20.53 9.23 9.63
C HIS A 183 -19.18 8.60 9.98
N LYS A 184 -18.56 9.03 11.07
CA LYS A 184 -17.31 8.46 11.59
C LYS A 184 -17.43 6.94 11.77
N ASN A 185 -18.46 6.47 12.47
CA ASN A 185 -18.67 5.04 12.75
C ASN A 185 -18.82 4.24 11.46
N LYS A 186 -19.61 4.71 10.49
CA LYS A 186 -19.81 4.04 9.21
C LYS A 186 -18.50 3.89 8.43
N VAL A 187 -17.73 4.97 8.31
CA VAL A 187 -16.44 4.95 7.60
C VAL A 187 -15.43 4.08 8.32
N SER A 188 -15.33 4.19 9.65
CA SER A 188 -14.41 3.38 10.46
C SER A 188 -14.73 1.89 10.35
N THR A 189 -16.01 1.48 10.35
CA THR A 189 -16.40 0.08 10.16
C THR A 189 -15.91 -0.45 8.81
N ASN A 190 -16.07 0.31 7.74
CA ASN A 190 -15.57 -0.08 6.44
C ASN A 190 -14.03 -0.14 6.40
N LEU A 191 -13.34 0.83 7.01
CA LEU A 191 -11.87 0.81 7.08
C LEU A 191 -11.34 -0.42 7.81
N ILE A 192 -11.95 -0.82 8.93
CA ILE A 192 -11.61 -2.05 9.65
C ILE A 192 -11.80 -3.27 8.74
N LEU A 193 -12.93 -3.36 8.05
CA LEU A 193 -13.22 -4.46 7.13
C LEU A 193 -12.18 -4.57 6.00
N TYR A 194 -11.81 -3.44 5.39
CA TYR A 194 -10.81 -3.42 4.31
C TYR A 194 -9.40 -3.66 4.83
N THR A 195 -9.07 -3.20 6.04
CA THR A 195 -7.80 -3.51 6.71
C THR A 195 -7.65 -5.03 6.95
N GLN A 196 -8.71 -5.70 7.40
CA GLN A 196 -8.74 -7.17 7.54
C GLN A 196 -8.57 -7.85 6.19
N GLY A 197 -9.26 -7.38 5.15
CA GLY A 197 -9.10 -7.91 3.80
C GLY A 197 -7.68 -7.73 3.24
N MET A 198 -7.00 -6.64 3.58
CA MET A 198 -5.58 -6.43 3.22
C MET A 198 -4.67 -7.43 3.93
N ASP A 199 -4.90 -7.69 5.22
CA ASP A 199 -4.12 -8.66 6.00
C ASP A 199 -4.27 -10.09 5.46
N GLU A 200 -5.51 -10.49 5.12
CA GLU A 200 -5.79 -11.77 4.47
C GLU A 200 -5.02 -11.92 3.14
N VAL A 201 -5.05 -10.89 2.29
CA VAL A 201 -4.32 -10.90 1.01
C VAL A 201 -2.81 -10.90 1.24
N ALA A 202 -2.30 -10.11 2.19
CA ALA A 202 -0.89 -10.06 2.52
C ALA A 202 -0.37 -11.42 3.00
N THR A 203 -1.14 -12.09 3.86
CA THR A 203 -0.85 -13.44 4.35
C THR A 203 -0.83 -14.45 3.20
N ALA A 204 -1.87 -14.45 2.36
CA ALA A 204 -1.98 -15.37 1.22
C ALA A 204 -0.84 -15.19 0.21
N GLU A 205 -0.40 -13.96 0.00
CA GLU A 205 0.66 -13.63 -0.96
C GLU A 205 2.05 -13.57 -0.31
N SER A 206 2.18 -13.80 1.00
CA SER A 206 3.45 -13.75 1.75
C SER A 206 4.19 -12.42 1.54
N VAL A 207 3.47 -11.31 1.69
CA VAL A 207 4.03 -9.95 1.71
C VAL A 207 3.89 -9.34 3.11
N ILE A 208 4.70 -8.32 3.39
CA ILE A 208 4.65 -7.62 4.69
C ILE A 208 3.33 -6.84 4.80
N PHE A 209 2.70 -6.89 5.97
CA PHE A 209 1.55 -6.06 6.29
C PHE A 209 1.81 -5.26 7.57
N SER A 210 1.53 -3.97 7.52
CA SER A 210 1.59 -3.05 8.65
C SER A 210 0.22 -2.46 8.91
N ASN A 211 -0.35 -2.75 10.07
CA ASN A 211 -1.65 -2.24 10.50
C ASN A 211 -1.48 -0.99 11.37
N LEU A 212 -1.65 0.20 10.79
CA LEU A 212 -1.49 1.48 11.48
C LEU A 212 -2.59 1.76 12.53
N SER A 213 -3.67 1.00 12.54
CA SER A 213 -4.73 1.15 13.52
C SER A 213 -4.53 0.27 14.77
N SER A 214 -3.53 -0.61 14.78
CA SER A 214 -3.23 -1.48 15.91
C SER A 214 -2.20 -0.83 16.83
N GLU A 215 -2.40 -0.94 18.14
CA GLU A 215 -1.45 -0.45 19.15
C GLU A 215 -0.09 -1.19 19.11
N GLN A 216 -0.03 -2.33 18.42
CA GLN A 216 1.17 -3.17 18.26
C GLN A 216 1.92 -2.88 16.97
N ASP A 217 1.48 -1.92 16.16
CA ASP A 217 2.13 -1.56 14.91
C ASP A 217 3.53 -0.97 15.18
N PRO A 218 4.59 -1.50 14.57
CA PRO A 218 5.93 -0.96 14.70
C PRO A 218 6.09 0.48 14.18
N PHE A 219 5.13 0.98 13.39
CA PHE A 219 5.04 2.39 12.98
C PHE A 219 4.18 3.24 13.93
N ASN A 220 3.58 2.65 14.96
CA ASN A 220 2.86 3.41 15.97
C ASN A 220 3.86 4.23 16.80
N LEU A 221 3.87 5.53 16.59
CA LEU A 221 4.74 6.47 17.30
C LEU A 221 4.56 6.42 18.84
N ASN A 222 3.47 5.86 19.36
CA ASN A 222 3.24 5.66 20.78
C ASN A 222 4.01 4.45 21.33
N SER A 223 4.51 3.55 20.49
CA SER A 223 5.35 2.41 20.90
C SER A 223 6.81 2.79 21.13
N PHE A 224 7.23 4.03 20.81
CA PHE A 224 8.56 4.52 21.16
C PHE A 224 8.65 4.74 22.68
N PRO A 225 9.73 4.25 23.36
CA PRO A 225 9.93 4.50 24.77
C PRO A 225 9.84 5.99 25.09
N ALA A 226 9.12 6.36 26.14
CA ALA A 226 8.84 7.75 26.53
C ALA A 226 10.06 8.67 26.63
N ASN A 227 11.25 8.12 26.76
CA ASN A 227 12.54 8.85 26.83
C ASN A 227 12.99 9.45 25.50
N GLN A 228 12.53 8.91 24.35
CA GLN A 228 12.88 9.48 23.04
C GLN A 228 11.87 10.54 22.57
N SER A 229 10.63 10.49 23.04
CA SER A 229 9.59 11.47 22.71
C SER A 229 9.85 12.85 23.31
N LYS A 230 10.64 12.96 24.40
CA LYS A 230 10.98 14.23 25.05
C LYS A 230 12.05 15.03 24.29
N SER A 231 12.90 14.39 23.48
CA SER A 231 13.94 15.10 22.71
C SER A 231 13.37 15.79 21.47
N LEU A 232 12.25 15.31 20.94
CA LEU A 232 11.58 15.86 19.75
C LEU A 232 10.59 16.99 20.06
N ARG A 233 10.32 17.28 21.34
CA ARG A 233 9.37 18.32 21.80
C ARG A 233 10.05 19.59 22.28
N LYS A 234 11.32 19.84 22.00
CA LYS A 234 11.89 21.18 22.27
C LYS A 234 11.46 22.12 21.15
N PRO A 235 10.71 23.17 21.46
CA PRO A 235 10.44 24.22 20.47
C PRO A 235 11.77 24.91 20.10
N LEU A 236 11.90 25.24 18.83
CA LEU A 236 12.93 26.13 18.30
C LEU A 236 12.73 27.54 18.86
#